data_7a9e6e7282d03dc323302771c724cdbc
#
_entry.id   7a9e6e7282d03dc323302771c724cdbc
#
_cell.length_a   1.000
_cell.length_b   1.000
_cell.length_c   1.000
_cell.angle_alpha   90.00
_cell.angle_beta   90.00
_cell.angle_gamma   90.00
#
_symmetry.space_group_name_H-M   'P 1'
#
loop_
_entity.id
_entity.type
_entity.pdbx_description
1 polymer ?
#
loop_
_entity_poly.entity_id
_entity_poly.type
_entity_poly.pdbx_seq_one_letter_code
_entity_poly.pdbx_strand_id
1 'polypeptide(L)'
;DLLETGIIILLSIGVMVLLLLNFREMIEETMEVQLTSLFVPGRIWVPMLVVLVLFVIGGVLPGRMFARIPVSQVFRRYTEGKKGWKRPLLFIQFMGVAFICGLMCVVMAQYHYVLNKETGYSAKHVAVGDLQFADDAERDVARQFFRGLPYVEVVESASYPPCIGMSGMMILNESGKSIFSSRYCVETEGYPQMMGMALKEGRMARERNEAVVNETFARIMRWGDEILGRVVHNSHTSLGDLKVVGVLKDFHTASFYVPQQPLIVRCGKFGNSIHIRLKEPFVENLSKLNSQASEAFPGKTVDFYPLEQEMQEAYSIVRVFRDATILAAVVMLFVMLMGLIGYTTDEVRRRSKEIAIRKVNGAEASTILELLSRDVLYVAGPAVIIGVVSSWYVNRIWMDLFAVQVPLGWPVYVLIAIANLAIITACVIWKAWYIANENPVESIKSE
;
A
#
# COMPACT_ATOMS: atom_id res chain seq x y z
N ASP A 1 40.74 4.87 6.88
CA ASP A 1 39.53 4.03 6.73
C ASP A 1 38.46 4.34 7.79
N LEU A 2 38.71 4.20 9.12
CA LEU A 2 37.71 4.51 10.15
C LEU A 2 37.32 5.99 10.16
N LEU A 3 38.30 6.89 10.05
CA LEU A 3 38.09 8.33 10.01
C LEU A 3 37.36 8.74 8.71
N GLU A 4 37.73 8.15 7.59
CA GLU A 4 37.08 8.34 6.28
C GLU A 4 35.63 7.85 6.32
N THR A 5 35.38 6.65 6.85
CA THR A 5 34.01 6.13 7.04
C THR A 5 33.22 7.03 7.98
N GLY A 6 33.79 7.53 9.05
CA GLY A 6 33.14 8.47 9.95
C GLY A 6 32.75 9.77 9.26
N ILE A 7 33.64 10.35 8.43
CA ILE A 7 33.35 11.55 7.64
C ILE A 7 32.23 11.30 6.63
N ILE A 8 32.27 10.16 5.91
CA ILE A 8 31.22 9.81 4.94
C ILE A 8 29.86 9.67 5.63
N ILE A 9 29.80 9.02 6.80
CA ILE A 9 28.55 8.89 7.55
C ILE A 9 28.03 10.25 8.01
N LEU A 10 28.90 11.14 8.53
CA LEU A 10 28.50 12.48 8.93
C LEU A 10 27.98 13.31 7.75
N LEU A 11 28.64 13.25 6.60
CA LEU A 11 28.17 13.89 5.37
C LEU A 11 26.82 13.32 4.91
N SER A 12 26.67 12.00 4.97
CA SER A 12 25.41 11.32 4.61
C SER A 12 24.27 11.72 5.52
N ILE A 13 24.51 11.84 6.85
CA ILE A 13 23.53 12.36 7.81
C ILE A 13 23.19 13.82 7.48
N GLY A 14 24.18 14.65 7.16
CA GLY A 14 23.95 16.04 6.75
C GLY A 14 23.06 16.15 5.51
N VAL A 15 23.36 15.38 4.47
CA VAL A 15 22.54 15.31 3.26
C VAL A 15 21.13 14.78 3.57
N MET A 16 21.01 13.73 4.38
CA MET A 16 19.71 13.19 4.81
C MET A 16 18.89 14.26 5.52
N VAL A 17 19.47 15.00 6.46
CA VAL A 17 18.75 16.08 7.17
C VAL A 17 18.33 17.18 6.22
N LEU A 18 19.19 17.60 5.28
CA LEU A 18 18.83 18.57 4.26
C LEU A 18 17.67 18.09 3.38
N LEU A 19 17.68 16.84 2.94
CA LEU A 19 16.59 16.27 2.17
C LEU A 19 15.29 16.20 2.98
N LEU A 20 15.35 15.76 4.24
CA LEU A 20 14.18 15.72 5.12
C LEU A 20 13.59 17.11 5.37
N LEU A 21 14.42 18.14 5.52
CA LEU A 21 13.96 19.51 5.70
C LEU A 21 13.33 20.08 4.43
N ASN A 22 13.94 19.85 3.24
CA ASN A 22 13.42 20.37 1.98
C ASN A 22 12.15 19.65 1.51
N PHE A 23 12.04 18.36 1.76
CA PHE A 23 10.90 17.53 1.33
C PHE A 23 9.95 17.17 2.47
N ARG A 24 10.03 17.89 3.58
CA ARG A 24 9.29 17.60 4.80
C ARG A 24 7.78 17.48 4.54
N GLU A 25 7.18 18.50 3.95
CA GLU A 25 5.73 18.55 3.70
C GLU A 25 5.29 17.39 2.81
N MET A 26 6.01 17.14 1.71
CA MET A 26 5.72 16.03 0.81
C MET A 26 5.82 14.67 1.51
N ILE A 27 6.83 14.48 2.38
CA ILE A 27 7.03 13.21 3.11
C ILE A 27 5.96 13.04 4.18
N GLU A 28 5.67 14.08 4.97
CA GLU A 28 4.65 14.05 6.02
C GLU A 28 3.26 13.82 5.43
N GLU A 29 2.94 14.42 4.29
CA GLU A 29 1.69 14.21 3.57
C GLU A 29 1.59 12.81 2.96
N THR A 30 2.67 12.32 2.31
CA THR A 30 2.69 10.99 1.68
C THR A 30 2.67 9.86 2.71
N MET A 31 3.39 10.02 3.82
CA MET A 31 3.52 8.99 4.85
C MET A 31 2.48 9.11 5.97
N GLU A 32 1.70 10.18 5.98
CA GLU A 32 0.71 10.50 7.02
C GLU A 32 1.32 10.48 8.44
N VAL A 33 2.61 10.79 8.55
CA VAL A 33 3.38 10.76 9.82
C VAL A 33 4.22 12.02 9.95
N GLN A 34 4.14 12.68 11.08
CA GLN A 34 5.01 13.81 11.39
C GLN A 34 6.46 13.35 11.56
N LEU A 35 7.40 13.90 10.81
CA LEU A 35 8.84 13.57 10.89
C LEU A 35 9.41 13.81 12.29
N THR A 36 8.88 14.77 13.03
CA THR A 36 9.25 15.02 14.43
C THR A 36 9.03 13.82 15.34
N SER A 37 8.07 12.94 15.01
CA SER A 37 7.78 11.73 15.77
C SER A 37 8.92 10.70 15.75
N LEU A 38 9.83 10.77 14.77
CA LEU A 38 11.00 9.90 14.68
C LEU A 38 12.09 10.29 15.69
N PHE A 39 12.13 11.55 16.11
CA PHE A 39 13.13 12.09 17.03
C PHE A 39 12.69 12.11 18.50
N VAL A 40 11.54 11.51 18.81
CA VAL A 40 11.13 11.32 20.20
C VAL A 40 12.08 10.36 20.92
N PRO A 41 12.46 10.63 22.19
CA PRO A 41 13.45 9.83 22.95
C PRO A 41 13.21 8.33 22.94
N GLY A 42 11.93 7.89 22.88
CA GLY A 42 11.58 6.46 22.80
C GLY A 42 11.79 5.80 21.44
N ARG A 43 12.03 6.57 20.36
CA ARG A 43 12.18 6.04 18.99
C ARG A 43 13.53 6.35 18.34
N ILE A 44 14.27 7.33 18.85
CA ILE A 44 15.56 7.79 18.31
C ILE A 44 16.63 6.69 18.27
N TRP A 45 16.49 5.66 19.09
CA TRP A 45 17.42 4.53 19.11
C TRP A 45 17.42 3.74 17.79
N VAL A 46 16.31 3.73 17.02
CA VAL A 46 16.22 3.00 15.74
C VAL A 46 17.15 3.60 14.69
N PRO A 47 17.09 4.91 14.35
CA PRO A 47 18.07 5.51 13.43
C PRO A 47 19.49 5.46 13.97
N MET A 48 19.70 5.61 15.29
CA MET A 48 21.04 5.46 15.89
C MET A 48 21.58 4.04 15.72
N LEU A 49 20.76 3.01 15.87
CA LEU A 49 21.17 1.62 15.63
C LEU A 49 21.58 1.42 14.17
N VAL A 50 20.82 1.97 13.23
CA VAL A 50 21.14 1.90 11.79
C VAL A 50 22.51 2.54 11.51
N VAL A 51 22.76 3.75 12.04
CA VAL A 51 24.05 4.44 11.89
C VAL A 51 25.20 3.61 12.52
N LEU A 52 24.97 3.03 13.70
CA LEU A 52 25.96 2.17 14.36
C LEU A 52 26.28 0.92 13.52
N VAL A 53 25.27 0.25 12.99
CA VAL A 53 25.44 -0.93 12.13
C VAL A 53 26.19 -0.57 10.86
N LEU A 54 25.85 0.55 10.20
CA LEU A 54 26.58 1.05 9.04
C LEU A 54 28.04 1.37 9.34
N PHE A 55 28.32 1.99 10.50
CA PHE A 55 29.69 2.28 10.93
C PHE A 55 30.49 1.01 11.19
N VAL A 56 29.89 0.01 11.82
CA VAL A 56 30.56 -1.28 12.09
C VAL A 56 30.82 -2.04 10.78
N ILE A 57 29.84 -2.13 9.90
CA ILE A 57 29.96 -2.88 8.63
C ILE A 57 30.88 -2.13 7.64
N GLY A 58 30.73 -0.81 7.50
CA GLY A 58 31.47 -0.01 6.54
C GLY A 58 32.87 0.41 7.01
N GLY A 59 33.06 0.58 8.31
CA GLY A 59 34.32 1.07 8.89
C GLY A 59 35.11 0.02 9.66
N VAL A 60 34.50 -0.55 10.70
CA VAL A 60 35.24 -1.43 11.65
C VAL A 60 35.66 -2.75 11.00
N LEU A 61 34.76 -3.39 10.26
CA LEU A 61 35.02 -4.67 9.58
C LEU A 61 36.14 -4.54 8.53
N PRO A 62 36.06 -3.61 7.54
CA PRO A 62 37.14 -3.41 6.58
C PRO A 62 38.45 -2.96 7.27
N GLY A 63 38.36 -2.02 8.22
CA GLY A 63 39.51 -1.53 8.96
C GLY A 63 40.29 -2.65 9.69
N ARG A 64 39.60 -3.58 10.35
CA ARG A 64 40.21 -4.76 10.98
C ARG A 64 40.84 -5.71 9.96
N MET A 65 40.23 -5.85 8.77
CA MET A 65 40.80 -6.70 7.71
C MET A 65 42.09 -6.11 7.15
N PHE A 66 42.13 -4.81 6.86
CA PHE A 66 43.34 -4.14 6.39
C PHE A 66 44.47 -4.11 7.43
N ALA A 67 44.12 -3.94 8.72
CA ALA A 67 45.08 -3.96 9.80
C ALA A 67 45.80 -5.32 9.98
N ARG A 68 45.24 -6.41 9.47
CA ARG A 68 45.85 -7.76 9.51
C ARG A 68 46.78 -8.07 8.33
N ILE A 69 46.92 -7.17 7.36
CA ILE A 69 47.80 -7.38 6.20
C ILE A 69 49.26 -7.07 6.63
N PRO A 70 50.21 -8.03 6.56
CA PRO A 70 51.60 -7.78 6.90
C PRO A 70 52.21 -6.74 5.96
N VAL A 71 52.97 -5.80 6.51
CA VAL A 71 53.63 -4.72 5.78
C VAL A 71 54.50 -5.25 4.60
N SER A 72 55.11 -6.43 4.78
CA SER A 72 55.87 -7.10 3.72
C SER A 72 55.06 -7.47 2.48
N GLN A 73 53.73 -7.66 2.58
CA GLN A 73 52.88 -7.94 1.45
C GLN A 73 52.42 -6.67 0.72
N VAL A 74 52.41 -5.51 1.38
CA VAL A 74 52.07 -4.22 0.79
C VAL A 74 53.11 -3.81 -0.26
N PHE A 75 54.40 -4.07 0.01
CA PHE A 75 55.49 -3.78 -0.93
C PHE A 75 55.61 -4.79 -2.10
N ARG A 76 55.00 -5.96 -2.02
CA ARG A 76 54.97 -6.98 -3.08
C ARG A 76 53.74 -6.89 -3.97
N ARG A 77 53.26 -5.68 -4.38
CA ARG A 77 52.02 -5.50 -5.15
C ARG A 77 50.95 -6.49 -4.66
N TYR A 78 50.26 -6.10 -3.58
CA TYR A 78 49.19 -6.88 -3.02
C TYR A 78 48.11 -7.08 -4.10
N THR A 79 48.13 -8.23 -4.75
CA THR A 79 47.01 -8.70 -5.55
C THR A 79 45.98 -9.23 -4.58
N GLU A 80 44.89 -8.48 -4.41
CA GLU A 80 43.73 -8.91 -3.62
C GLU A 80 43.42 -10.38 -3.95
N GLY A 81 43.47 -11.23 -2.94
CA GLY A 81 43.24 -12.67 -3.12
C GLY A 81 41.88 -12.90 -3.81
N LYS A 82 41.73 -14.04 -4.50
CA LYS A 82 40.57 -14.42 -5.32
C LYS A 82 39.16 -14.30 -4.66
N LYS A 83 39.08 -13.91 -3.39
CA LYS A 83 37.85 -13.76 -2.60
C LYS A 83 37.70 -12.33 -2.07
N GLY A 84 37.51 -11.34 -2.97
CA GLY A 84 37.19 -9.97 -2.56
C GLY A 84 35.78 -9.84 -1.98
N TRP A 85 35.60 -8.94 -1.02
CA TRP A 85 34.31 -8.58 -0.40
C TRP A 85 33.25 -8.05 -1.38
N LYS A 86 33.64 -7.69 -2.58
CA LYS A 86 32.81 -7.05 -3.58
C LYS A 86 31.70 -7.98 -4.10
N ARG A 87 31.99 -9.28 -4.30
CA ARG A 87 30.97 -10.26 -4.74
C ARG A 87 29.88 -10.50 -3.69
N PRO A 88 30.18 -10.74 -2.39
CA PRO A 88 29.17 -10.81 -1.35
C PRO A 88 28.33 -9.54 -1.24
N LEU A 89 28.92 -8.35 -1.38
CA LEU A 89 28.20 -7.09 -1.33
C LEU A 89 27.19 -6.97 -2.50
N LEU A 90 27.63 -7.29 -3.72
CA LEU A 90 26.74 -7.34 -4.88
C LEU A 90 25.61 -8.36 -4.71
N PHE A 91 25.93 -9.53 -4.17
CA PHE A 91 24.94 -10.56 -3.88
C PHE A 91 23.84 -10.02 -2.97
N ILE A 92 24.20 -9.36 -1.87
CA ILE A 92 23.24 -8.76 -0.93
C ILE A 92 22.42 -7.64 -1.62
N GLN A 93 23.06 -6.82 -2.47
CA GLN A 93 22.37 -5.75 -3.20
C GLN A 93 21.37 -6.33 -4.20
N PHE A 94 21.74 -7.31 -5.01
CA PHE A 94 20.82 -7.95 -5.96
C PHE A 94 19.67 -8.67 -5.25
N MET A 95 19.96 -9.35 -4.16
CA MET A 95 18.95 -9.99 -3.31
C MET A 95 17.97 -8.96 -2.74
N GLY A 96 18.49 -7.85 -2.20
CA GLY A 96 17.68 -6.78 -1.63
C GLY A 96 16.79 -6.10 -2.66
N VAL A 97 17.31 -5.79 -3.86
CA VAL A 97 16.50 -5.23 -4.96
C VAL A 97 15.39 -6.19 -5.38
N ALA A 98 15.71 -7.46 -5.61
CA ALA A 98 14.73 -8.46 -6.00
C ALA A 98 13.65 -8.65 -4.92
N PHE A 99 14.02 -8.61 -3.63
CA PHE A 99 13.10 -8.65 -2.51
C PHE A 99 12.16 -7.46 -2.48
N ILE A 100 12.69 -6.23 -2.55
CA ILE A 100 11.87 -5.01 -2.50
C ILE A 100 10.99 -4.86 -3.74
N CYS A 101 11.50 -5.19 -4.93
CA CYS A 101 10.68 -5.21 -6.16
C CYS A 101 9.54 -6.23 -6.06
N GLY A 102 9.80 -7.38 -5.46
CA GLY A 102 8.79 -8.39 -5.20
C GLY A 102 7.70 -7.91 -4.23
N LEU A 103 8.08 -7.22 -3.15
CA LEU A 103 7.12 -6.59 -2.24
C LEU A 103 6.31 -5.51 -2.96
N MET A 104 6.97 -4.58 -3.63
CA MET A 104 6.34 -3.47 -4.34
C MET A 104 5.29 -3.95 -5.35
N CYS A 105 5.62 -4.94 -6.18
CA CYS A 105 4.70 -5.45 -7.18
C CYS A 105 3.41 -6.01 -6.57
N VAL A 106 3.52 -6.77 -5.47
CA VAL A 106 2.35 -7.36 -4.81
C VAL A 106 1.53 -6.31 -4.08
N VAL A 107 2.19 -5.38 -3.39
CA VAL A 107 1.50 -4.27 -2.69
C VAL A 107 0.75 -3.38 -3.68
N MET A 108 1.38 -3.02 -4.81
CA MET A 108 0.70 -2.29 -5.88
C MET A 108 -0.50 -3.05 -6.45
N ALA A 109 -0.33 -4.34 -6.73
CA ALA A 109 -1.39 -5.16 -7.26
C ALA A 109 -2.56 -5.29 -6.27
N GLN A 110 -2.29 -5.50 -4.98
CA GLN A 110 -3.32 -5.57 -3.94
C GLN A 110 -4.05 -4.25 -3.79
N TYR A 111 -3.33 -3.12 -3.73
CA TYR A 111 -3.92 -1.80 -3.62
C TYR A 111 -4.85 -1.51 -4.80
N HIS A 112 -4.38 -1.74 -6.02
CA HIS A 112 -5.18 -1.56 -7.23
C HIS A 112 -6.39 -2.51 -7.29
N TYR A 113 -6.20 -3.77 -6.89
CA TYR A 113 -7.29 -4.75 -6.83
C TYR A 113 -8.39 -4.34 -5.87
N VAL A 114 -8.03 -3.89 -4.67
CA VAL A 114 -8.98 -3.48 -3.64
C VAL A 114 -9.76 -2.24 -4.05
N LEU A 115 -9.10 -1.23 -4.64
CA LEU A 115 -9.78 -0.01 -5.08
C LEU A 115 -10.73 -0.22 -6.26
N ASN A 116 -10.46 -1.20 -7.12
CA ASN A 116 -11.28 -1.47 -8.30
C ASN A 116 -12.27 -2.63 -8.12
N LYS A 117 -12.28 -3.26 -6.94
CA LYS A 117 -13.21 -4.34 -6.68
C LYS A 117 -14.62 -3.81 -6.45
N GLU A 118 -15.58 -4.50 -7.03
CA GLU A 118 -17.01 -4.20 -6.81
C GLU A 118 -17.34 -4.34 -5.32
N THR A 119 -17.80 -3.25 -4.74
CA THR A 119 -18.22 -3.19 -3.33
C THR A 119 -19.64 -3.71 -3.11
N GLY A 120 -20.43 -3.85 -4.18
CA GLY A 120 -21.85 -4.17 -4.13
C GLY A 120 -22.76 -2.94 -3.92
N TYR A 121 -22.17 -1.75 -3.93
CA TYR A 121 -22.86 -0.45 -3.92
C TYR A 121 -22.09 0.57 -4.76
N SER A 122 -22.73 1.69 -5.10
CA SER A 122 -22.13 2.77 -5.90
C SER A 122 -22.00 4.06 -5.09
N ALA A 123 -20.76 4.42 -4.79
CA ALA A 123 -20.41 5.71 -4.15
C ALA A 123 -20.32 6.86 -5.17
N LYS A 124 -20.45 6.57 -6.47
CA LYS A 124 -20.22 7.54 -7.54
C LYS A 124 -21.21 8.71 -7.43
N HIS A 125 -20.66 9.92 -7.45
CA HIS A 125 -21.40 11.19 -7.33
C HIS A 125 -22.23 11.32 -6.04
N VAL A 126 -21.88 10.60 -4.99
CA VAL A 126 -22.52 10.72 -3.68
C VAL A 126 -21.65 11.62 -2.79
N ALA A 127 -22.23 12.70 -2.29
CA ALA A 127 -21.70 13.55 -1.25
C ALA A 127 -22.25 13.11 0.11
N VAL A 128 -21.41 13.09 1.13
CA VAL A 128 -21.79 12.74 2.50
C VAL A 128 -21.44 13.90 3.41
N GLY A 129 -22.33 14.22 4.35
CA GLY A 129 -22.09 15.25 5.35
C GLY A 129 -22.98 15.03 6.57
N ASP A 130 -22.54 15.53 7.70
CA ASP A 130 -23.29 15.44 8.95
C ASP A 130 -23.90 16.78 9.33
N LEU A 131 -25.20 16.77 9.60
CA LEU A 131 -25.92 17.91 10.14
C LEU A 131 -26.64 17.53 11.42
N GLN A 132 -26.33 18.26 12.49
CA GLN A 132 -27.03 18.07 13.76
C GLN A 132 -28.36 18.85 13.73
N PHE A 133 -29.46 18.15 13.98
CA PHE A 133 -30.81 18.74 14.03
C PHE A 133 -31.25 18.89 15.46
N ALA A 134 -31.87 20.04 15.78
CA ALA A 134 -32.44 20.30 17.10
C ALA A 134 -33.74 19.49 17.33
N ASP A 135 -34.54 19.33 16.25
CA ASP A 135 -35.81 18.62 16.31
C ASP A 135 -36.18 18.00 14.94
N ASP A 136 -37.29 17.28 14.90
CA ASP A 136 -37.80 16.65 13.68
C ASP A 136 -38.25 17.68 12.62
N ALA A 137 -38.71 18.87 13.03
CA ALA A 137 -39.17 19.93 12.12
C ALA A 137 -37.97 20.52 11.35
N GLU A 138 -36.88 20.80 12.02
CA GLU A 138 -35.63 21.26 11.38
C GLU A 138 -35.08 20.20 10.39
N ARG A 139 -35.16 18.95 10.77
CA ARG A 139 -34.76 17.82 9.93
C ARG A 139 -35.57 17.74 8.63
N ASP A 140 -36.89 17.92 8.72
CA ASP A 140 -37.76 17.92 7.55
C ASP A 140 -37.51 19.13 6.65
N VAL A 141 -37.25 20.31 7.22
CA VAL A 141 -36.86 21.52 6.49
C VAL A 141 -35.54 21.28 5.74
N ALA A 142 -34.53 20.71 6.39
CA ALA A 142 -33.27 20.40 5.75
C ALA A 142 -33.42 19.40 4.59
N ARG A 143 -34.22 18.35 4.80
CA ARG A 143 -34.53 17.37 3.75
C ARG A 143 -35.19 18.01 2.55
N GLN A 144 -36.18 18.90 2.76
CA GLN A 144 -36.85 19.61 1.69
C GLN A 144 -35.91 20.59 0.97
N PHE A 145 -35.08 21.31 1.72
CA PHE A 145 -34.07 22.20 1.16
C PHE A 145 -33.16 21.49 0.19
N PHE A 146 -32.50 20.40 0.63
CA PHE A 146 -31.60 19.65 -0.24
C PHE A 146 -32.31 19.03 -1.45
N ARG A 147 -33.53 18.53 -1.29
CA ARG A 147 -34.33 18.00 -2.42
C ARG A 147 -34.76 19.06 -3.42
N GLY A 148 -34.89 20.33 -2.98
CA GLY A 148 -35.27 21.45 -3.84
C GLY A 148 -34.10 21.96 -4.74
N LEU A 149 -32.87 21.53 -4.53
CA LEU A 149 -31.73 22.01 -5.29
C LEU A 149 -31.70 21.37 -6.69
N PRO A 150 -31.56 22.16 -7.78
CA PRO A 150 -31.73 21.66 -9.15
C PRO A 150 -30.66 20.66 -9.61
N TYR A 151 -29.51 20.65 -8.95
CA TYR A 151 -28.37 19.78 -9.23
C TYR A 151 -28.34 18.52 -8.34
N VAL A 152 -29.29 18.38 -7.44
CA VAL A 152 -29.48 17.21 -6.58
C VAL A 152 -30.40 16.22 -7.29
N GLU A 153 -30.02 14.95 -7.29
CA GLU A 153 -30.85 13.85 -7.82
C GLU A 153 -31.66 13.17 -6.72
N VAL A 154 -30.98 12.78 -5.64
CA VAL A 154 -31.58 12.03 -4.52
C VAL A 154 -30.96 12.49 -3.20
N VAL A 155 -31.77 12.58 -2.16
CA VAL A 155 -31.32 12.88 -0.78
C VAL A 155 -31.89 11.80 0.13
N GLU A 156 -31.01 11.08 0.76
CA GLU A 156 -31.31 10.01 1.71
C GLU A 156 -30.39 10.12 2.94
N SER A 157 -30.62 9.33 3.96
CA SER A 157 -29.75 9.26 5.12
C SER A 157 -29.54 7.84 5.60
N ALA A 158 -28.38 7.61 6.18
CA ALA A 158 -28.02 6.35 6.86
C ALA A 158 -27.32 6.69 8.17
N SER A 159 -27.31 5.76 9.12
CA SER A 159 -26.57 5.95 10.36
C SER A 159 -25.06 6.02 10.14
N TYR A 160 -24.57 5.30 9.13
CA TYR A 160 -23.16 5.21 8.74
C TYR A 160 -23.04 4.97 7.23
N PRO A 161 -22.05 5.55 6.58
CA PRO A 161 -21.66 5.14 5.23
C PRO A 161 -21.18 3.68 5.22
N PRO A 162 -21.39 2.93 4.13
CA PRO A 162 -21.06 1.51 4.07
C PRO A 162 -19.59 1.18 4.34
N CYS A 163 -18.67 2.09 4.00
CA CYS A 163 -17.22 1.86 4.09
C CYS A 163 -16.60 2.08 5.46
N ILE A 164 -17.27 2.77 6.39
CA ILE A 164 -16.67 3.17 7.69
C ILE A 164 -16.86 2.11 8.77
N GLY A 165 -17.74 1.18 8.55
CA GLY A 165 -18.15 0.22 9.56
C GLY A 165 -19.41 0.67 10.30
N MET A 166 -20.20 -0.29 10.65
CA MET A 166 -21.53 -0.10 11.26
C MET A 166 -21.51 -0.52 12.72
N SER A 167 -22.48 -0.07 13.49
CA SER A 167 -22.68 -0.52 14.86
C SER A 167 -22.86 -2.03 14.95
N GLY A 168 -22.50 -2.63 16.09
CA GLY A 168 -22.71 -4.04 16.36
C GLY A 168 -24.04 -4.26 17.09
N MET A 169 -24.74 -5.34 16.74
CA MET A 169 -25.93 -5.81 17.44
C MET A 169 -25.77 -7.31 17.72
N MET A 170 -25.96 -7.70 18.98
CA MET A 170 -25.93 -9.11 19.37
C MET A 170 -27.24 -9.78 19.02
N ILE A 171 -27.18 -10.89 18.29
CA ILE A 171 -28.32 -11.71 17.91
C ILE A 171 -28.51 -12.81 18.96
N LEU A 172 -29.77 -12.97 19.39
CA LEU A 172 -30.14 -13.90 20.44
C LEU A 172 -30.95 -15.06 19.85
N ASN A 173 -30.92 -16.20 20.50
CA ASN A 173 -31.86 -17.28 20.24
C ASN A 173 -33.16 -17.08 21.04
N GLU A 174 -34.16 -17.93 20.82
CA GLU A 174 -35.44 -17.91 21.52
C GLU A 174 -35.33 -17.99 23.06
N SER A 175 -34.23 -18.58 23.58
CA SER A 175 -33.95 -18.64 25.02
C SER A 175 -33.16 -17.42 25.54
N GLY A 176 -32.93 -16.37 24.72
CA GLY A 176 -32.21 -15.15 25.10
C GLY A 176 -30.70 -15.28 25.15
N LYS A 177 -30.14 -16.43 24.69
CA LYS A 177 -28.69 -16.62 24.64
C LYS A 177 -28.13 -16.03 23.36
N SER A 178 -26.99 -15.37 23.45
CA SER A 178 -26.25 -14.81 22.33
C SER A 178 -25.75 -15.89 21.35
N ILE A 179 -25.99 -15.68 20.05
CA ILE A 179 -25.56 -16.55 18.96
C ILE A 179 -24.31 -15.95 18.27
N PHE A 180 -24.42 -14.73 17.76
CA PHE A 180 -23.33 -14.00 17.08
C PHE A 180 -23.60 -12.50 17.10
N SER A 181 -22.60 -11.70 16.74
CA SER A 181 -22.74 -10.27 16.52
C SER A 181 -22.98 -9.96 15.04
N SER A 182 -24.03 -9.22 14.74
CA SER A 182 -24.34 -8.69 13.42
C SER A 182 -23.98 -7.21 13.34
N ARG A 183 -23.67 -6.71 12.15
CA ARG A 183 -23.67 -5.29 11.86
C ARG A 183 -25.11 -4.78 11.81
N TYR A 184 -25.27 -3.52 12.17
CA TYR A 184 -26.57 -2.89 12.28
C TYR A 184 -26.51 -1.45 11.79
N CYS A 185 -27.44 -1.07 10.93
CA CYS A 185 -27.64 0.32 10.51
C CYS A 185 -29.12 0.67 10.42
N VAL A 186 -29.38 1.97 10.50
CA VAL A 186 -30.68 2.56 10.28
C VAL A 186 -30.56 3.45 9.05
N GLU A 187 -31.40 3.20 8.06
CA GLU A 187 -31.40 3.90 6.79
C GLU A 187 -32.79 4.39 6.42
N THR A 188 -32.89 5.40 5.59
CA THR A 188 -34.16 5.77 4.96
C THR A 188 -34.53 4.74 3.90
N GLU A 189 -35.82 4.58 3.62
CA GLU A 189 -36.35 3.55 2.69
C GLU A 189 -35.67 3.58 1.30
N GLY A 190 -35.36 4.79 0.80
CA GLY A 190 -34.75 4.99 -0.52
C GLY A 190 -33.21 4.84 -0.55
N TYR A 191 -32.55 4.74 0.61
CA TYR A 191 -31.09 4.73 0.68
C TYR A 191 -30.44 3.54 -0.07
N PRO A 192 -30.89 2.29 0.11
CA PRO A 192 -30.30 1.17 -0.62
C PRO A 192 -30.46 1.30 -2.14
N GLN A 193 -31.60 1.84 -2.59
CA GLN A 193 -31.82 2.10 -4.01
C GLN A 193 -30.89 3.21 -4.53
N MET A 194 -30.73 4.30 -3.76
CA MET A 194 -29.79 5.37 -4.09
C MET A 194 -28.37 4.82 -4.21
N MET A 195 -27.96 3.94 -3.31
CA MET A 195 -26.63 3.33 -3.31
C MET A 195 -26.49 2.18 -4.33
N GLY A 196 -27.54 1.78 -5.03
CA GLY A 196 -27.49 0.67 -5.98
C GLY A 196 -27.35 -0.70 -5.31
N MET A 197 -27.69 -0.81 -4.02
CA MET A 197 -27.67 -2.09 -3.30
C MET A 197 -28.79 -2.98 -3.82
N ALA A 198 -28.46 -4.18 -4.25
CA ALA A 198 -29.42 -5.07 -4.88
C ALA A 198 -30.23 -5.85 -3.83
N LEU A 199 -31.55 -5.74 -3.90
CA LEU A 199 -32.47 -6.61 -3.17
C LEU A 199 -32.50 -7.98 -3.86
N LYS A 200 -32.30 -9.04 -3.11
CA LYS A 200 -32.38 -10.42 -3.62
C LYS A 200 -33.81 -10.95 -3.55
N GLU A 201 -34.47 -10.67 -2.43
CA GLU A 201 -35.81 -11.19 -2.16
C GLU A 201 -36.59 -10.24 -1.24
N GLY A 202 -37.91 -10.21 -1.36
CA GLY A 202 -38.77 -9.43 -0.49
C GLY A 202 -38.85 -7.95 -0.83
N ARG A 203 -38.89 -7.09 0.18
CA ARG A 203 -38.94 -5.63 0.08
C ARG A 203 -38.10 -4.93 1.13
N MET A 204 -37.88 -3.63 0.98
CA MET A 204 -37.28 -2.81 2.03
C MET A 204 -38.18 -2.66 3.25
N ALA A 205 -37.57 -2.50 4.43
CA ALA A 205 -38.29 -2.26 5.68
C ALA A 205 -38.96 -0.87 5.64
N ARG A 206 -40.19 -0.79 6.12
CA ARG A 206 -40.98 0.45 6.22
C ARG A 206 -41.34 0.76 7.66
N GLU A 207 -41.55 -0.26 8.46
CA GLU A 207 -41.95 -0.15 9.86
C GLU A 207 -40.74 -0.37 10.82
N ARG A 208 -40.88 0.13 12.02
CA ARG A 208 -39.79 0.05 13.03
C ARG A 208 -39.47 -1.37 13.49
N ASN A 209 -40.44 -2.27 13.42
CA ASN A 209 -40.30 -3.70 13.78
C ASN A 209 -39.91 -4.57 12.58
N GLU A 210 -39.68 -3.96 11.41
CA GLU A 210 -39.21 -4.66 10.22
C GLU A 210 -37.70 -4.51 10.05
N ALA A 211 -37.08 -5.55 9.50
CA ALA A 211 -35.68 -5.56 9.15
C ALA A 211 -35.45 -6.20 7.77
N VAL A 212 -34.40 -5.74 7.12
CA VAL A 212 -33.83 -6.40 5.95
C VAL A 212 -32.46 -6.94 6.36
N VAL A 213 -32.15 -8.17 5.97
CA VAL A 213 -30.88 -8.81 6.29
C VAL A 213 -30.07 -9.04 5.02
N ASN A 214 -28.74 -9.25 5.13
CA ASN A 214 -27.96 -9.66 3.98
C ASN A 214 -27.87 -11.19 3.85
N GLU A 215 -27.37 -11.68 2.71
CA GLU A 215 -27.22 -13.13 2.45
C GLU A 215 -26.33 -13.81 3.49
N THR A 216 -25.26 -13.13 3.95
CA THR A 216 -24.37 -13.67 5.00
C THR A 216 -25.10 -13.86 6.32
N PHE A 217 -25.99 -12.94 6.72
CA PHE A 217 -26.82 -13.12 7.92
C PHE A 217 -27.72 -14.37 7.80
N ALA A 218 -28.44 -14.48 6.68
CA ALA A 218 -29.33 -15.61 6.42
C ALA A 218 -28.57 -16.96 6.43
N ARG A 219 -27.37 -16.98 5.88
CA ARG A 219 -26.48 -18.16 5.87
C ARG A 219 -26.04 -18.57 7.26
N ILE A 220 -25.66 -17.60 8.12
CA ILE A 220 -25.25 -17.89 9.52
C ILE A 220 -26.42 -18.42 10.31
N MET A 221 -27.61 -17.86 10.11
CA MET A 221 -28.84 -18.34 10.76
C MET A 221 -29.33 -19.71 10.24
N ARG A 222 -28.76 -20.19 9.12
CA ARG A 222 -29.14 -21.45 8.47
C ARG A 222 -30.63 -21.53 8.10
N TRP A 223 -31.21 -20.42 7.67
CA TRP A 223 -32.65 -20.34 7.35
C TRP A 223 -33.04 -20.96 6.01
N GLY A 224 -32.06 -21.37 5.19
CA GLY A 224 -32.32 -21.91 3.85
C GLY A 224 -33.05 -20.91 2.95
N ASP A 225 -34.10 -21.38 2.27
CA ASP A 225 -34.88 -20.57 1.36
C ASP A 225 -36.07 -19.84 2.05
N GLU A 226 -36.38 -20.18 3.29
CA GLU A 226 -37.48 -19.58 4.05
C GLU A 226 -36.96 -18.48 4.99
N ILE A 227 -36.59 -17.34 4.44
CA ILE A 227 -36.00 -16.22 5.20
C ILE A 227 -37.06 -15.18 5.57
N LEU A 228 -37.98 -14.90 4.63
CA LEU A 228 -39.00 -13.87 4.82
C LEU A 228 -39.98 -14.28 5.91
N GLY A 229 -40.33 -13.31 6.75
CA GLY A 229 -41.27 -13.50 7.86
C GLY A 229 -40.66 -14.04 9.14
N ARG A 230 -39.38 -14.49 9.09
CA ARG A 230 -38.64 -14.93 10.28
C ARG A 230 -38.44 -13.76 11.26
N VAL A 231 -38.35 -14.10 12.53
CA VAL A 231 -38.16 -13.14 13.62
C VAL A 231 -36.71 -13.18 14.10
N VAL A 232 -36.11 -12.02 14.24
CA VAL A 232 -34.75 -11.84 14.79
C VAL A 232 -34.88 -11.27 16.21
N HIS A 233 -34.45 -12.06 17.18
CA HIS A 233 -34.28 -11.59 18.56
C HIS A 233 -32.90 -10.94 18.71
N ASN A 234 -32.87 -9.79 19.39
CA ASN A 234 -31.64 -8.99 19.51
C ASN A 234 -31.47 -8.44 20.94
N SER A 235 -30.23 -7.97 21.22
CA SER A 235 -29.88 -7.45 22.56
C SER A 235 -30.37 -6.02 22.83
N HIS A 236 -30.88 -5.32 21.84
CA HIS A 236 -31.41 -3.98 22.02
C HIS A 236 -32.88 -4.03 22.49
N THR A 237 -33.11 -4.08 23.78
CA THR A 237 -34.44 -4.20 24.37
C THR A 237 -35.42 -3.12 23.93
N SER A 238 -34.93 -1.91 23.55
CA SER A 238 -35.75 -0.82 23.05
C SER A 238 -36.30 -1.02 21.64
N LEU A 239 -35.73 -1.98 20.88
CA LEU A 239 -36.13 -2.26 19.50
C LEU A 239 -37.18 -3.36 19.41
N GLY A 240 -37.21 -4.25 20.41
CA GLY A 240 -38.01 -5.47 20.35
C GLY A 240 -37.55 -6.44 19.26
N ASP A 241 -38.37 -7.42 18.97
CA ASP A 241 -38.14 -8.40 17.93
C ASP A 241 -38.34 -7.80 16.53
N LEU A 242 -37.49 -8.19 15.59
CA LEU A 242 -37.50 -7.67 14.24
C LEU A 242 -37.99 -8.72 13.27
N LYS A 243 -39.01 -8.39 12.47
CA LYS A 243 -39.50 -9.28 11.41
C LYS A 243 -38.73 -9.04 10.12
N VAL A 244 -38.15 -10.10 9.56
CA VAL A 244 -37.41 -10.02 8.28
C VAL A 244 -38.43 -9.92 7.13
N VAL A 245 -38.29 -8.84 6.35
CA VAL A 245 -39.15 -8.53 5.20
C VAL A 245 -38.43 -8.51 3.87
N GLY A 246 -37.11 -8.58 3.89
CA GLY A 246 -36.29 -8.61 2.68
C GLY A 246 -34.88 -9.11 2.93
N VAL A 247 -34.23 -9.49 1.85
CA VAL A 247 -32.85 -9.94 1.81
C VAL A 247 -32.07 -9.12 0.78
N LEU A 248 -31.02 -8.45 1.21
CA LEU A 248 -30.06 -7.77 0.34
C LEU A 248 -28.97 -8.75 -0.11
N LYS A 249 -28.50 -8.59 -1.34
CA LYS A 249 -27.23 -9.23 -1.73
C LYS A 249 -26.10 -8.73 -0.83
N ASP A 250 -25.12 -9.58 -0.62
CA ASP A 250 -23.95 -9.19 0.14
C ASP A 250 -23.22 -7.99 -0.52
N PHE A 251 -22.90 -6.99 0.28
CA PHE A 251 -22.07 -5.87 -0.12
C PHE A 251 -21.05 -5.57 0.99
N HIS A 252 -19.93 -4.96 0.67
CA HIS A 252 -18.90 -4.71 1.64
C HIS A 252 -19.29 -3.58 2.60
N THR A 253 -19.48 -3.94 3.87
CA THR A 253 -19.89 -3.03 4.95
C THR A 253 -18.71 -2.41 5.71
N ALA A 254 -17.48 -2.72 5.28
CA ALA A 254 -16.24 -2.21 5.85
C ALA A 254 -15.12 -2.30 4.80
N SER A 255 -13.88 -1.98 5.18
CA SER A 255 -12.72 -2.20 4.32
C SER A 255 -12.50 -3.69 4.03
N PHE A 256 -11.85 -4.02 2.92
CA PHE A 256 -11.53 -5.40 2.50
C PHE A 256 -10.54 -6.14 3.41
N TYR A 257 -10.13 -5.54 4.53
CA TYR A 257 -9.46 -6.23 5.63
C TYR A 257 -10.39 -7.19 6.39
N VAL A 258 -11.68 -6.85 6.43
CA VAL A 258 -12.68 -7.58 7.21
C VAL A 258 -13.48 -8.49 6.28
N PRO A 259 -13.70 -9.77 6.67
CA PRO A 259 -14.60 -10.65 5.93
C PRO A 259 -16.00 -10.07 5.84
N GLN A 260 -16.77 -10.54 4.85
CA GLN A 260 -18.17 -10.20 4.72
C GLN A 260 -18.90 -10.47 6.03
N GLN A 261 -19.58 -9.46 6.56
CA GLN A 261 -20.24 -9.53 7.86
C GLN A 261 -21.75 -9.67 7.74
N PRO A 262 -22.41 -10.37 8.68
CA PRO A 262 -23.85 -10.37 8.78
C PRO A 262 -24.35 -8.95 9.06
N LEU A 263 -25.41 -8.53 8.38
CA LEU A 263 -25.96 -7.18 8.45
C LEU A 263 -27.48 -7.21 8.64
N ILE A 264 -27.94 -6.29 9.49
CA ILE A 264 -29.35 -5.94 9.66
C ILE A 264 -29.52 -4.46 9.31
N VAL A 265 -30.43 -4.18 8.39
CA VAL A 265 -30.85 -2.84 7.98
C VAL A 265 -32.25 -2.61 8.46
N ARG A 266 -32.51 -1.49 9.13
CA ARG A 266 -33.84 -1.03 9.54
C ARG A 266 -34.19 0.25 8.84
N CYS A 267 -35.47 0.44 8.61
CA CYS A 267 -35.98 1.75 8.20
C CYS A 267 -36.06 2.71 9.42
N GLY A 268 -35.54 3.90 9.22
CA GLY A 268 -35.58 4.98 10.22
C GLY A 268 -36.06 6.28 9.62
N LYS A 269 -36.18 7.28 10.50
CA LYS A 269 -36.37 8.67 10.09
C LYS A 269 -35.08 9.17 9.42
N PHE A 270 -35.20 10.23 8.63
CA PHE A 270 -34.07 10.95 8.07
C PHE A 270 -33.10 11.35 9.21
N GLY A 271 -31.86 10.88 9.13
CA GLY A 271 -30.86 11.01 10.18
C GLY A 271 -29.94 12.21 9.99
N ASN A 272 -28.94 12.33 10.87
CA ASN A 272 -27.96 13.42 10.83
C ASN A 272 -26.92 13.23 9.75
N SER A 273 -26.55 11.99 9.42
CA SER A 273 -25.66 11.70 8.31
C SER A 273 -26.46 11.67 7.00
N ILE A 274 -26.21 12.68 6.17
CA ILE A 274 -26.96 12.96 4.96
C ILE A 274 -26.12 12.56 3.76
N HIS A 275 -26.75 11.80 2.87
CA HIS A 275 -26.13 11.33 1.66
C HIS A 275 -26.89 11.92 0.48
N ILE A 276 -26.19 12.61 -0.40
CA ILE A 276 -26.77 13.35 -1.53
C ILE A 276 -26.11 12.88 -2.82
N ARG A 277 -26.92 12.37 -3.74
CA ARG A 277 -26.45 12.11 -5.10
C ARG A 277 -26.58 13.37 -5.92
N LEU A 278 -25.44 13.83 -6.47
CA LEU A 278 -25.37 15.04 -7.28
C LEU A 278 -25.27 14.70 -8.77
N LYS A 279 -25.84 15.57 -9.61
CA LYS A 279 -25.65 15.56 -11.06
C LYS A 279 -24.23 15.99 -11.43
N GLU A 280 -23.81 15.67 -12.65
CA GLU A 280 -22.57 16.24 -13.21
C GLU A 280 -22.75 17.73 -13.59
N PRO A 281 -21.72 18.56 -13.48
CA PRO A 281 -20.36 18.25 -12.98
C PRO A 281 -20.29 18.17 -11.46
N PHE A 282 -19.84 17.05 -10.93
CA PHE A 282 -19.88 16.72 -9.49
C PHE A 282 -19.15 17.74 -8.59
N VAL A 283 -17.88 18.06 -8.93
CA VAL A 283 -17.02 18.94 -8.11
C VAL A 283 -17.61 20.36 -7.98
N GLU A 284 -18.14 20.90 -9.07
CA GLU A 284 -18.77 22.21 -9.08
C GLU A 284 -20.06 22.21 -8.24
N ASN A 285 -20.87 21.18 -8.41
CA ASN A 285 -22.13 21.04 -7.68
C ASN A 285 -21.90 20.77 -6.18
N LEU A 286 -20.84 20.05 -5.81
CA LEU A 286 -20.43 19.87 -4.42
C LEU A 286 -20.02 21.20 -3.78
N SER A 287 -19.26 22.04 -4.48
CA SER A 287 -18.89 23.37 -3.99
C SER A 287 -20.12 24.25 -3.79
N LYS A 288 -21.07 24.24 -4.73
CA LYS A 288 -22.37 24.95 -4.60
C LYS A 288 -23.19 24.43 -3.42
N LEU A 289 -23.23 23.11 -3.24
CA LEU A 289 -23.93 22.48 -2.13
C LEU A 289 -23.38 22.97 -0.79
N ASN A 290 -22.07 22.98 -0.60
CA ASN A 290 -21.43 23.44 0.64
C ASN A 290 -21.70 24.93 0.90
N SER A 291 -21.61 25.79 -0.11
CA SER A 291 -21.90 27.22 0.03
C SER A 291 -23.37 27.48 0.42
N GLN A 292 -24.32 26.85 -0.30
CA GLN A 292 -25.75 27.05 -0.06
C GLN A 292 -26.21 26.42 1.26
N ALA A 293 -25.64 25.27 1.64
CA ALA A 293 -25.95 24.64 2.90
C ALA A 293 -25.42 25.48 4.10
N SER A 294 -24.24 26.07 3.99
CA SER A 294 -23.69 26.98 5.01
C SER A 294 -24.53 28.25 5.17
N GLU A 295 -25.08 28.76 4.07
CA GLU A 295 -26.01 29.91 4.12
C GLU A 295 -27.37 29.56 4.70
N ALA A 296 -27.89 28.38 4.37
CA ALA A 296 -29.21 27.92 4.82
C ALA A 296 -29.24 27.51 6.29
N PHE A 297 -28.12 27.02 6.83
CA PHE A 297 -27.99 26.53 8.21
C PHE A 297 -26.91 27.31 9.00
N PRO A 298 -27.08 28.61 9.27
CA PRO A 298 -26.09 29.42 9.93
C PRO A 298 -25.85 28.92 11.36
N GLY A 299 -24.56 28.86 11.75
CA GLY A 299 -24.16 28.37 13.08
C GLY A 299 -23.99 26.84 13.15
N LYS A 300 -24.22 26.10 12.06
CA LYS A 300 -23.89 24.67 11.97
C LYS A 300 -22.63 24.47 11.13
N THR A 301 -21.84 23.48 11.52
CA THR A 301 -20.74 23.03 10.67
C THR A 301 -21.34 22.20 9.56
N VAL A 302 -21.20 22.67 8.32
CA VAL A 302 -21.70 21.99 7.14
C VAL A 302 -20.50 21.74 6.24
N ASP A 303 -20.14 20.47 6.09
CA ASP A 303 -19.07 20.05 5.20
C ASP A 303 -19.48 18.74 4.51
N PHE A 304 -19.84 18.86 3.24
CA PHE A 304 -20.12 17.71 2.40
C PHE A 304 -18.88 17.37 1.60
N TYR A 305 -18.50 16.11 1.63
CA TYR A 305 -17.34 15.57 0.92
C TYR A 305 -17.72 14.34 0.09
N PRO A 306 -16.92 13.97 -0.93
CA PRO A 306 -17.19 12.80 -1.75
C PRO A 306 -17.13 11.51 -0.93
N LEU A 307 -18.12 10.64 -1.03
CA LEU A 307 -18.09 9.31 -0.39
C LEU A 307 -16.90 8.46 -0.88
N GLU A 308 -16.47 8.66 -2.13
CA GLU A 308 -15.30 8.01 -2.71
C GLU A 308 -14.01 8.37 -1.96
N GLN A 309 -13.89 9.60 -1.44
CA GLN A 309 -12.76 10.03 -0.62
C GLN A 309 -12.69 9.21 0.68
N GLU A 310 -13.82 9.04 1.35
CA GLU A 310 -13.90 8.25 2.59
C GLU A 310 -13.52 6.77 2.37
N MET A 311 -13.93 6.22 1.21
CA MET A 311 -13.49 4.89 0.80
C MET A 311 -11.98 4.83 0.60
N GLN A 312 -11.37 5.86 0.02
CA GLN A 312 -9.91 5.92 -0.18
C GLN A 312 -9.17 6.08 1.15
N GLU A 313 -9.71 6.85 2.09
CA GLU A 313 -9.15 7.02 3.43
C GLU A 313 -9.16 5.73 4.24
N ALA A 314 -10.17 4.87 4.05
CA ALA A 314 -10.20 3.54 4.66
C ALA A 314 -9.01 2.64 4.24
N TYR A 315 -8.33 2.99 3.13
CA TYR A 315 -7.14 2.29 2.64
C TYR A 315 -5.85 3.11 2.76
N SER A 316 -5.84 4.18 3.56
CA SER A 316 -4.68 5.07 3.74
C SER A 316 -3.43 4.29 4.17
N ILE A 317 -3.55 3.34 5.09
CA ILE A 317 -2.45 2.47 5.53
C ILE A 317 -1.84 1.68 4.36
N VAL A 318 -2.66 1.15 3.45
CA VAL A 318 -2.15 0.41 2.26
C VAL A 318 -1.49 1.36 1.29
N ARG A 319 -2.03 2.57 1.13
CA ARG A 319 -1.46 3.63 0.30
C ARG A 319 -0.07 4.01 0.82
N VAL A 320 0.05 4.32 2.11
CA VAL A 320 1.32 4.65 2.76
C VAL A 320 2.34 3.52 2.60
N PHE A 321 1.91 2.28 2.82
CA PHE A 321 2.78 1.12 2.65
C PHE A 321 3.23 0.92 1.19
N ARG A 322 2.33 1.13 0.23
CA ARG A 322 2.65 1.15 -1.21
C ARG A 322 3.71 2.19 -1.53
N ASP A 323 3.50 3.44 -1.09
CA ASP A 323 4.39 4.56 -1.41
C ASP A 323 5.76 4.39 -0.74
N ALA A 324 5.79 3.87 0.49
CA ALA A 324 7.03 3.49 1.17
C ALA A 324 7.80 2.38 0.43
N THR A 325 7.11 1.36 -0.07
CA THR A 325 7.76 0.29 -0.85
C THR A 325 8.26 0.75 -2.21
N ILE A 326 7.54 1.66 -2.88
CA ILE A 326 7.99 2.29 -4.13
C ILE A 326 9.27 3.10 -3.88
N LEU A 327 9.27 3.95 -2.85
CA LEU A 327 10.44 4.75 -2.48
C LEU A 327 11.64 3.85 -2.16
N ALA A 328 11.43 2.82 -1.35
CA ALA A 328 12.47 1.85 -1.01
C ALA A 328 13.02 1.13 -2.27
N ALA A 329 12.15 0.76 -3.22
CA ALA A 329 12.56 0.13 -4.47
C ALA A 329 13.43 1.05 -5.33
N VAL A 330 13.07 2.33 -5.45
CA VAL A 330 13.85 3.33 -6.19
C VAL A 330 15.24 3.53 -5.54
N VAL A 331 15.29 3.69 -4.22
CA VAL A 331 16.56 3.85 -3.49
C VAL A 331 17.44 2.60 -3.64
N MET A 332 16.87 1.42 -3.46
CA MET A 332 17.61 0.16 -3.60
C MET A 332 18.13 -0.06 -5.01
N LEU A 333 17.32 0.28 -6.03
CA LEU A 333 17.75 0.22 -7.43
C LEU A 333 18.95 1.16 -7.67
N PHE A 334 18.89 2.39 -7.15
CA PHE A 334 19.98 3.34 -7.27
C PHE A 334 21.27 2.84 -6.59
N VAL A 335 21.18 2.33 -5.37
CA VAL A 335 22.31 1.73 -4.63
C VAL A 335 22.91 0.55 -5.39
N MET A 336 22.05 -0.31 -5.96
CA MET A 336 22.48 -1.44 -6.79
C MET A 336 23.25 -0.97 -8.03
N LEU A 337 22.73 0.03 -8.75
CA LEU A 337 23.40 0.58 -9.94
C LEU A 337 24.77 1.16 -9.60
N MET A 338 24.89 1.93 -8.52
CA MET A 338 26.17 2.47 -8.04
C MET A 338 27.15 1.36 -7.68
N GLY A 339 26.70 0.35 -6.97
CA GLY A 339 27.53 -0.83 -6.62
C GLY A 339 27.98 -1.61 -7.86
N LEU A 340 27.07 -1.81 -8.83
CA LEU A 340 27.37 -2.51 -10.08
C LEU A 340 28.39 -1.74 -10.95
N ILE A 341 28.24 -0.42 -11.06
CA ILE A 341 29.19 0.46 -11.75
C ILE A 341 30.59 0.34 -11.11
N GLY A 342 30.65 0.46 -9.77
CA GLY A 342 31.90 0.33 -9.03
C GLY A 342 32.56 -1.02 -9.22
N TYR A 343 31.79 -2.11 -9.09
CA TYR A 343 32.29 -3.47 -9.31
C TYR A 343 32.80 -3.69 -10.74
N THR A 344 32.02 -3.30 -11.75
CA THR A 344 32.39 -3.49 -13.16
C THR A 344 33.67 -2.72 -13.51
N THR A 345 33.79 -1.47 -13.02
CA THR A 345 34.99 -0.65 -13.26
C THR A 345 36.24 -1.30 -12.65
N ASP A 346 36.12 -1.82 -11.44
CA ASP A 346 37.23 -2.50 -10.76
C ASP A 346 37.61 -3.83 -11.42
N GLU A 347 36.61 -4.63 -11.82
CA GLU A 347 36.86 -5.90 -12.49
C GLU A 347 37.54 -5.71 -13.85
N VAL A 348 37.17 -4.66 -14.58
CA VAL A 348 37.84 -4.28 -15.84
C VAL A 348 39.29 -3.90 -15.60
N ARG A 349 39.58 -3.05 -14.58
CA ARG A 349 40.94 -2.69 -14.20
C ARG A 349 41.77 -3.93 -13.84
N ARG A 350 41.20 -4.85 -13.09
CA ARG A 350 41.88 -6.08 -12.68
C ARG A 350 42.21 -7.00 -13.87
N ARG A 351 41.34 -7.04 -14.88
CA ARG A 351 41.49 -7.87 -16.09
C ARG A 351 42.03 -7.08 -17.28
N SER A 352 42.53 -5.86 -17.09
CA SER A 352 42.98 -5.01 -18.21
C SER A 352 44.00 -5.67 -19.11
N LYS A 353 44.97 -6.41 -18.54
CA LYS A 353 45.98 -7.17 -19.32
C LYS A 353 45.34 -8.32 -20.14
N GLU A 354 44.44 -9.09 -19.55
CA GLU A 354 43.71 -10.17 -20.22
C GLU A 354 42.86 -9.61 -21.38
N ILE A 355 42.14 -8.51 -21.11
CA ILE A 355 41.31 -7.82 -22.11
C ILE A 355 42.18 -7.26 -23.24
N ALA A 356 43.33 -6.64 -22.93
CA ALA A 356 44.24 -6.11 -23.92
C ALA A 356 44.83 -7.22 -24.81
N ILE A 357 45.29 -8.36 -24.25
CA ILE A 357 45.80 -9.50 -25.02
C ILE A 357 44.71 -10.06 -25.94
N ARG A 358 43.47 -10.18 -25.48
CA ARG A 358 42.37 -10.66 -26.30
C ARG A 358 42.05 -9.69 -27.45
N LYS A 359 42.03 -8.38 -27.20
CA LYS A 359 41.84 -7.34 -28.22
C LYS A 359 42.94 -7.38 -29.29
N VAL A 360 44.20 -7.52 -28.88
CA VAL A 360 45.33 -7.65 -29.84
C VAL A 360 45.23 -8.92 -30.69
N ASN A 361 44.68 -9.99 -30.13
CA ASN A 361 44.40 -11.26 -30.85
C ASN A 361 43.07 -11.23 -31.65
N GLY A 362 42.46 -10.06 -31.86
CA GLY A 362 41.27 -9.90 -32.68
C GLY A 362 39.94 -10.23 -32.01
N ALA A 363 39.89 -10.30 -30.68
CA ALA A 363 38.62 -10.53 -29.98
C ALA A 363 37.68 -9.33 -30.15
N GLU A 364 36.45 -9.61 -30.55
CA GLU A 364 35.40 -8.61 -30.66
C GLU A 364 34.93 -8.09 -29.29
N ALA A 365 34.33 -6.94 -29.28
CA ALA A 365 33.74 -6.34 -28.06
C ALA A 365 32.71 -7.31 -27.42
N SER A 366 31.99 -8.07 -28.21
CA SER A 366 31.02 -9.11 -27.78
C SER A 366 31.64 -10.14 -26.82
N THR A 367 32.88 -10.60 -27.10
CA THR A 367 33.59 -11.59 -26.26
C THR A 367 33.94 -11.03 -24.88
N ILE A 368 34.28 -9.73 -24.83
CA ILE A 368 34.56 -9.03 -23.55
C ILE A 368 33.28 -8.80 -22.76
N LEU A 369 32.22 -8.44 -23.46
CA LEU A 369 30.86 -8.28 -22.86
C LEU A 369 30.39 -9.59 -22.24
N GLU A 370 30.53 -10.72 -22.97
CA GLU A 370 30.14 -12.03 -22.47
C GLU A 370 30.91 -12.40 -21.19
N LEU A 371 32.22 -12.18 -21.19
CA LEU A 371 33.09 -12.49 -20.05
C LEU A 371 32.66 -11.74 -18.79
N LEU A 372 32.38 -10.42 -18.90
CA LEU A 372 32.00 -9.59 -17.77
C LEU A 372 30.56 -9.89 -17.31
N SER A 373 29.64 -10.06 -18.25
CA SER A 373 28.24 -10.35 -17.97
C SER A 373 28.07 -11.69 -17.26
N ARG A 374 28.80 -12.71 -17.71
CA ARG A 374 28.75 -14.06 -17.13
C ARG A 374 29.11 -14.06 -15.64
N ASP A 375 30.18 -13.36 -15.26
CA ASP A 375 30.62 -13.29 -13.85
C ASP A 375 29.57 -12.59 -12.94
N VAL A 376 28.93 -11.54 -13.44
CA VAL A 376 27.85 -10.84 -12.69
C VAL A 376 26.61 -11.72 -12.60
N LEU A 377 26.22 -12.40 -13.68
CA LEU A 377 25.03 -13.25 -13.71
C LEU A 377 25.18 -14.47 -12.78
N TYR A 378 26.38 -15.02 -12.62
CA TYR A 378 26.62 -16.09 -11.62
C TYR A 378 26.35 -15.63 -10.18
N VAL A 379 26.54 -14.34 -9.88
CA VAL A 379 26.20 -13.76 -8.58
C VAL A 379 24.73 -13.36 -8.52
N ALA A 380 24.21 -12.77 -9.60
CA ALA A 380 22.85 -12.25 -9.66
C ALA A 380 21.77 -13.35 -9.64
N GLY A 381 21.99 -14.45 -10.35
CA GLY A 381 21.01 -15.53 -10.45
C GLY A 381 20.56 -16.07 -9.10
N PRO A 382 21.46 -16.61 -8.26
CA PRO A 382 21.11 -17.09 -6.93
C PRO A 382 20.57 -15.97 -6.01
N ALA A 383 21.14 -14.76 -6.11
CA ALA A 383 20.70 -13.62 -5.29
C ALA A 383 19.25 -13.23 -5.58
N VAL A 384 18.89 -13.12 -6.87
CA VAL A 384 17.52 -12.78 -7.30
C VAL A 384 16.54 -13.88 -6.89
N ILE A 385 16.90 -15.15 -7.04
CA ILE A 385 16.05 -16.27 -6.64
C ILE A 385 15.76 -16.18 -5.13
N ILE A 386 16.77 -16.01 -4.30
CA ILE A 386 16.59 -15.90 -2.84
C ILE A 386 15.77 -14.65 -2.49
N GLY A 387 16.04 -13.51 -3.13
CA GLY A 387 15.28 -12.27 -2.92
C GLY A 387 13.80 -12.43 -3.26
N VAL A 388 13.49 -13.03 -4.42
CA VAL A 388 12.11 -13.27 -4.85
C VAL A 388 11.39 -14.29 -3.96
N VAL A 389 12.05 -15.37 -3.56
CA VAL A 389 11.47 -16.38 -2.63
C VAL A 389 11.20 -15.74 -1.27
N SER A 390 12.13 -14.92 -0.77
CA SER A 390 11.95 -14.19 0.49
C SER A 390 10.79 -13.20 0.39
N SER A 391 10.64 -12.49 -0.73
CA SER A 391 9.51 -11.58 -0.96
C SER A 391 8.18 -12.34 -1.03
N TRP A 392 8.14 -13.50 -1.68
CA TRP A 392 6.96 -14.36 -1.71
C TRP A 392 6.51 -14.76 -0.30
N TYR A 393 7.45 -15.15 0.56
CA TYR A 393 7.14 -15.54 1.93
C TYR A 393 6.58 -14.37 2.76
N VAL A 394 7.23 -13.20 2.68
CA VAL A 394 6.76 -11.99 3.40
C VAL A 394 5.43 -11.49 2.85
N ASN A 395 5.26 -11.48 1.53
CA ASN A 395 3.99 -11.11 0.90
C ASN A 395 2.84 -12.03 1.34
N ARG A 396 3.09 -13.33 1.48
CA ARG A 396 2.07 -14.26 1.97
C ARG A 396 1.60 -13.88 3.37
N ILE A 397 2.52 -13.59 4.28
CA ILE A 397 2.18 -13.16 5.66
C ILE A 397 1.41 -11.83 5.64
N TRP A 398 1.84 -10.89 4.79
CA TRP A 398 1.17 -9.60 4.67
C TRP A 398 -0.22 -9.72 4.04
N MET A 399 -0.38 -10.55 3.03
CA MET A 399 -1.67 -10.80 2.38
C MET A 399 -2.69 -11.44 3.30
N ASP A 400 -2.26 -12.22 4.30
CA ASP A 400 -3.17 -12.84 5.29
C ASP A 400 -3.89 -11.80 6.18
N LEU A 401 -3.43 -10.53 6.17
CA LEU A 401 -4.13 -9.42 6.82
C LEU A 401 -5.42 -9.01 6.07
N PHE A 402 -5.55 -9.39 4.81
CA PHE A 402 -6.70 -9.04 3.98
C PHE A 402 -7.67 -10.22 3.86
N ALA A 403 -8.96 -9.96 4.11
CA ALA A 403 -10.00 -10.94 3.84
C ALA A 403 -10.21 -11.15 2.32
N VAL A 404 -9.90 -10.13 1.54
CA VAL A 404 -9.99 -10.16 0.07
C VAL A 404 -8.60 -9.94 -0.51
N GLN A 405 -8.06 -10.98 -1.13
CA GLN A 405 -6.71 -11.01 -1.68
C GLN A 405 -6.72 -11.01 -3.20
N VAL A 406 -5.75 -10.29 -3.79
CA VAL A 406 -5.52 -10.39 -5.23
C VAL A 406 -5.04 -11.80 -5.57
N PRO A 407 -5.58 -12.46 -6.61
CA PRO A 407 -5.24 -13.83 -6.97
C PRO A 407 -3.88 -13.89 -7.69
N LEU A 408 -2.78 -13.62 -6.99
CA LEU A 408 -1.43 -13.68 -7.53
C LEU A 408 -0.84 -15.09 -7.35
N GLY A 409 -0.66 -15.79 -8.47
CA GLY A 409 0.02 -17.08 -8.50
C GLY A 409 1.55 -16.95 -8.61
N TRP A 410 2.25 -18.09 -8.51
CA TRP A 410 3.70 -18.20 -8.69
C TRP A 410 4.26 -17.62 -10.01
N PRO A 411 3.52 -17.58 -11.15
CA PRO A 411 4.04 -17.03 -12.39
C PRO A 411 4.46 -15.56 -12.28
N VAL A 412 3.78 -14.77 -11.44
CA VAL A 412 4.13 -13.36 -11.19
C VAL A 412 5.53 -13.23 -10.60
N TYR A 413 5.88 -14.08 -9.65
CA TYR A 413 7.22 -14.09 -9.04
C TYR A 413 8.31 -14.50 -10.02
N VAL A 414 8.02 -15.44 -10.92
CA VAL A 414 8.94 -15.77 -12.02
C VAL A 414 9.14 -14.58 -12.96
N LEU A 415 8.07 -13.87 -13.29
CA LEU A 415 8.16 -12.66 -14.13
C LEU A 415 9.01 -11.58 -13.43
N ILE A 416 8.82 -11.37 -12.11
CA ILE A 416 9.62 -10.45 -11.32
C ILE A 416 11.11 -10.85 -11.33
N ALA A 417 11.42 -12.15 -11.20
CA ALA A 417 12.79 -12.64 -11.26
C ALA A 417 13.42 -12.36 -12.63
N ILE A 418 12.70 -12.67 -13.72
CA ILE A 418 13.16 -12.43 -15.10
C ILE A 418 13.38 -10.91 -15.32
N ALA A 419 12.46 -10.06 -14.88
CA ALA A 419 12.58 -8.61 -15.02
C ALA A 419 13.80 -8.06 -14.27
N ASN A 420 14.05 -8.51 -13.03
CA ASN A 420 15.23 -8.12 -12.26
C ASN A 420 16.53 -8.56 -12.97
N LEU A 421 16.60 -9.82 -13.43
CA LEU A 421 17.77 -10.32 -14.18
C LEU A 421 17.98 -9.54 -15.48
N ALA A 422 16.92 -9.19 -16.19
CA ALA A 422 16.99 -8.39 -17.40
C ALA A 422 17.54 -6.97 -17.13
N ILE A 423 17.09 -6.30 -16.07
CA ILE A 423 17.60 -4.99 -15.66
C ILE A 423 19.09 -5.07 -15.31
N ILE A 424 19.48 -6.05 -14.48
CA ILE A 424 20.88 -6.26 -14.11
C ILE A 424 21.74 -6.49 -15.35
N THR A 425 21.29 -7.38 -16.24
CA THR A 425 21.99 -7.71 -17.48
C THR A 425 22.13 -6.50 -18.40
N ALA A 426 21.05 -5.73 -18.58
CA ALA A 426 21.08 -4.51 -19.38
C ALA A 426 22.08 -3.48 -18.85
N CYS A 427 22.12 -3.28 -17.51
CA CYS A 427 23.06 -2.37 -16.88
C CYS A 427 24.52 -2.82 -17.05
N VAL A 428 24.78 -4.13 -16.93
CA VAL A 428 26.13 -4.69 -17.14
C VAL A 428 26.56 -4.50 -18.59
N ILE A 429 25.68 -4.84 -19.55
CA ILE A 429 25.97 -4.70 -20.99
C ILE A 429 26.25 -3.23 -21.32
N TRP A 430 25.42 -2.31 -20.86
CA TRP A 430 25.60 -0.87 -21.11
C TRP A 430 26.95 -0.38 -20.58
N LYS A 431 27.32 -0.73 -19.35
CA LYS A 431 28.60 -0.31 -18.77
C LYS A 431 29.79 -0.99 -19.43
N ALA A 432 29.71 -2.29 -19.70
CA ALA A 432 30.78 -3.03 -20.34
C ALA A 432 30.98 -2.58 -21.80
N TRP A 433 29.90 -2.22 -22.52
CA TRP A 433 29.96 -1.66 -23.87
C TRP A 433 30.70 -0.32 -23.91
N TYR A 434 30.40 0.55 -22.94
CA TYR A 434 31.08 1.85 -22.81
C TYR A 434 32.61 1.65 -22.64
N ILE A 435 33.02 0.75 -21.75
CA ILE A 435 34.43 0.44 -21.47
C ILE A 435 35.08 -0.29 -22.67
N ALA A 436 34.36 -1.19 -23.34
CA ALA A 436 34.89 -1.90 -24.51
C ALA A 436 35.19 -0.96 -25.70
N ASN A 437 34.52 0.17 -25.78
CA ASN A 437 34.73 1.19 -26.83
C ASN A 437 35.73 2.30 -26.42
N GLU A 438 36.20 2.33 -25.16
CA GLU A 438 37.29 3.23 -24.77
C GLU A 438 38.62 2.85 -25.46
N ASN A 439 39.39 3.87 -25.82
CA ASN A 439 40.61 3.71 -26.63
C ASN A 439 41.69 2.96 -25.85
N PRO A 440 42.18 1.80 -26.29
CA PRO A 440 43.12 0.96 -25.54
C PRO A 440 44.48 1.64 -25.27
N VAL A 441 44.82 2.68 -26.02
CA VAL A 441 46.08 3.40 -25.93
C VAL A 441 46.14 4.27 -24.65
N GLU A 442 45.01 4.80 -24.18
CA GLU A 442 44.97 5.62 -22.96
C GLU A 442 45.09 4.76 -21.67
N SER A 443 44.58 3.53 -21.72
CA SER A 443 44.65 2.61 -20.59
C SER A 443 46.06 2.04 -20.36
N ILE A 444 46.95 2.05 -21.36
CA ILE A 444 48.35 1.59 -21.28
C ILE A 444 49.30 2.73 -20.88
N LYS A 445 48.93 3.99 -21.17
CA LYS A 445 49.75 5.19 -20.86
C LYS A 445 49.61 5.69 -19.41
N SER A 446 48.62 5.22 -18.68
CA SER A 446 48.35 5.65 -17.29
C SER A 446 49.06 4.79 -16.20
N GLU A 447 50.00 3.91 -16.60
CA GLU A 447 50.99 3.24 -15.74
C GLU A 447 52.37 3.90 -15.95
#